data_b940765d90e05e061f8b2d85506708c8
#
_entry.id   b940765d90e05e061f8b2d85506708c8
#
_cell.length_a   1.000
_cell.length_b   1.000
_cell.length_c   1.000
_cell.angle_alpha   90.00
_cell.angle_beta   90.00
_cell.angle_gamma   90.00
#
_symmetry.space_group_name_H-M   'P 1'
#
loop_
_entity.id
_entity.type
_entity.pdbx_description
1 polymer ?
#
loop_
_entity_poly.entity_id
_entity_poly.type
_entity_poly.pdbx_seq_one_letter_code
_entity_poly.pdbx_strand_id
1 'polypeptide(L)'
;VSTVGMVPLIEKLAEEELPVTLAISLHAPDDELRDPLIPINSRFKVGQLLDAARSYFVKTGRRVSVEYALIRDMNDHRWRAKLLADELNKRGRGWVHVNPIPLNPTPGSIWTASTPEAQNTFVQTLLDAGIPTTIRDTRGSDIDGACGQLAAEVTRSSAKAVQAAAATELVARGSEPKRPKEVLR
;
A
#
# COMPACT_ATOMS: atom_id res chain seq x y z
N VAL A 1 0.96 -16.21 -1.66
CA VAL A 1 -0.22 -15.71 -2.38
C VAL A 1 -0.29 -14.21 -2.23
N SER A 2 -0.55 -13.47 -3.34
CA SER A 2 -0.69 -12.01 -3.31
C SER A 2 -2.10 -11.59 -3.74
N THR A 3 -2.64 -10.55 -3.12
CA THR A 3 -3.95 -9.99 -3.44
C THR A 3 -3.99 -8.49 -3.25
N VAL A 4 -4.80 -7.81 -4.06
CA VAL A 4 -5.09 -6.37 -3.92
C VAL A 4 -6.25 -6.09 -2.96
N GLY A 5 -6.92 -7.13 -2.40
CA GLY A 5 -7.95 -6.93 -1.39
C GLY A 5 -9.30 -7.63 -1.63
N MET A 6 -9.28 -8.81 -2.22
CA MET A 6 -10.46 -9.67 -2.33
C MET A 6 -10.78 -10.31 -0.96
N VAL A 7 -11.40 -9.56 -0.07
CA VAL A 7 -11.67 -9.96 1.33
C VAL A 7 -12.28 -11.37 1.44
N PRO A 8 -13.35 -11.74 0.71
CA PRO A 8 -13.92 -13.08 0.84
C PRO A 8 -12.96 -14.21 0.44
N LEU A 9 -12.01 -13.93 -0.47
CA LEU A 9 -11.01 -14.93 -0.87
C LEU A 9 -9.88 -15.06 0.16
N ILE A 10 -9.56 -14.00 0.90
CA ILE A 10 -8.63 -14.07 2.04
C ILE A 10 -9.23 -14.94 3.15
N GLU A 11 -10.52 -14.76 3.44
CA GLU A 11 -11.24 -15.54 4.44
C GLU A 11 -11.27 -17.03 4.07
N LYS A 12 -11.61 -17.32 2.80
CA LYS A 12 -11.59 -18.70 2.28
C LYS A 12 -10.18 -19.30 2.32
N LEU A 13 -9.15 -18.55 1.92
CA LEU A 13 -7.76 -19.01 1.96
C LEU A 13 -7.32 -19.37 3.39
N ALA A 14 -7.83 -18.66 4.39
CA ALA A 14 -7.54 -18.96 5.80
C ALA A 14 -8.13 -20.29 6.28
N GLU A 15 -9.13 -20.84 5.57
CA GLU A 15 -9.80 -22.10 5.89
C GLU A 15 -9.14 -23.31 5.20
N GLU A 16 -8.33 -23.05 4.15
CA GLU A 16 -7.68 -24.13 3.37
C GLU A 16 -6.46 -24.76 4.09
N GLU A 17 -6.07 -24.25 5.24
CA GLU A 17 -4.93 -24.73 6.07
C GLU A 17 -3.60 -24.86 5.29
N LEU A 18 -3.48 -24.16 4.15
CA LEU A 18 -2.30 -24.22 3.32
C LEU A 18 -1.11 -23.46 3.94
N PRO A 19 0.12 -24.00 3.89
CA PRO A 19 1.30 -23.36 4.45
C PRO A 19 1.82 -22.23 3.58
N VAL A 20 0.97 -21.28 3.19
CA VAL A 20 1.32 -20.14 2.31
C VAL A 20 1.43 -18.84 3.10
N THR A 21 2.22 -17.90 2.59
CA THR A 21 2.28 -16.53 3.10
C THR A 21 1.31 -15.65 2.31
N LEU A 22 0.47 -14.90 3.02
CA LEU A 22 -0.41 -13.91 2.41
C LEU A 22 0.34 -12.59 2.27
N ALA A 23 0.33 -12.03 1.06
CA ALA A 23 0.78 -10.67 0.77
C ALA A 23 -0.42 -9.83 0.31
N ILE A 24 -0.61 -8.65 0.91
CA ILE A 24 -1.65 -7.70 0.52
C ILE A 24 -1.02 -6.45 -0.09
N SER A 25 -1.43 -6.10 -1.30
CA SER A 25 -1.04 -4.87 -1.97
C SER A 25 -1.91 -3.73 -1.45
N LEU A 26 -1.42 -3.04 -0.42
CA LEU A 26 -2.17 -1.99 0.28
C LEU A 26 -2.03 -0.62 -0.38
N HIS A 27 -0.81 -0.13 -0.54
CA HIS A 27 -0.37 1.09 -1.20
C HIS A 27 -0.92 2.42 -0.64
N ALA A 28 -1.91 2.38 0.25
CA ALA A 28 -2.40 3.55 0.98
C ALA A 28 -2.98 3.12 2.34
N PRO A 29 -2.80 3.93 3.40
CA PRO A 29 -3.28 3.60 4.74
C PRO A 29 -4.74 3.99 4.99
N ASP A 30 -5.35 4.74 4.08
CA ASP A 30 -6.69 5.30 4.16
C ASP A 30 -7.47 5.10 2.86
N ASP A 31 -8.79 5.13 2.96
CA ASP A 31 -9.68 4.94 1.81
C ASP A 31 -9.66 6.13 0.85
N GLU A 32 -9.44 7.35 1.37
CA GLU A 32 -9.42 8.57 0.56
C GLU A 32 -8.35 8.49 -0.54
N LEU A 33 -7.16 8.01 -0.19
CA LEU A 33 -6.09 7.80 -1.15
C LEU A 33 -6.24 6.46 -1.88
N ARG A 34 -6.73 5.42 -1.21
CA ARG A 34 -6.77 4.09 -1.81
C ARG A 34 -7.86 3.94 -2.86
N ASP A 35 -9.02 4.60 -2.71
CA ASP A 35 -10.12 4.50 -3.66
C ASP A 35 -9.71 4.83 -5.11
N PRO A 36 -9.02 5.94 -5.39
CA PRO A 36 -8.57 6.24 -6.73
C PRO A 36 -7.37 5.41 -7.20
N LEU A 37 -6.56 4.86 -6.28
CA LEU A 37 -5.40 4.04 -6.65
C LEU A 37 -5.77 2.59 -6.95
N ILE A 38 -6.72 2.04 -6.20
CA ILE A 38 -7.04 0.60 -6.21
C ILE A 38 -8.55 0.42 -6.36
N PRO A 39 -9.07 0.15 -7.57
CA PRO A 39 -10.52 0.10 -7.83
C PRO A 39 -11.30 -0.84 -6.93
N ILE A 40 -10.74 -1.96 -6.49
CA ILE A 40 -11.42 -2.90 -5.59
C ILE A 40 -11.71 -2.30 -4.20
N ASN A 41 -11.04 -1.20 -3.82
CA ASN A 41 -11.30 -0.51 -2.56
C ASN A 41 -12.71 0.08 -2.47
N SER A 42 -13.36 0.30 -3.62
CA SER A 42 -14.77 0.69 -3.67
C SER A 42 -15.70 -0.37 -3.04
N ARG A 43 -15.29 -1.65 -3.07
CA ARG A 43 -16.05 -2.78 -2.50
C ARG A 43 -15.56 -3.19 -1.13
N PHE A 44 -14.24 -3.19 -0.92
CA PHE A 44 -13.61 -3.65 0.32
C PHE A 44 -12.64 -2.57 0.80
N LYS A 45 -13.05 -1.85 1.82
CA LYS A 45 -12.32 -0.73 2.40
C LYS A 45 -11.06 -1.18 3.14
N VAL A 46 -10.12 -0.25 3.35
CA VAL A 46 -8.85 -0.51 4.03
C VAL A 46 -9.06 -1.25 5.36
N GLY A 47 -10.01 -0.79 6.18
CA GLY A 47 -10.33 -1.43 7.45
C GLY A 47 -10.71 -2.91 7.28
N GLN A 48 -11.63 -3.21 6.36
CA GLN A 48 -12.07 -4.58 6.09
C GLN A 48 -10.94 -5.49 5.59
N LEU A 49 -10.10 -4.96 4.70
CA LEU A 49 -8.93 -5.68 4.19
C LEU A 49 -7.95 -6.02 5.31
N LEU A 50 -7.63 -5.05 6.17
CA LEU A 50 -6.71 -5.24 7.28
C LEU A 50 -7.29 -6.19 8.35
N ASP A 51 -8.60 -6.15 8.58
CA ASP A 51 -9.30 -7.08 9.49
C ASP A 51 -9.26 -8.52 8.96
N ALA A 52 -9.52 -8.71 7.66
CA ALA A 52 -9.41 -10.02 7.02
C ALA A 52 -7.96 -10.56 7.06
N ALA A 53 -6.97 -9.70 6.80
CA ALA A 53 -5.56 -10.06 6.88
C ALA A 53 -5.15 -10.43 8.32
N ARG A 54 -5.66 -9.71 9.32
CA ARG A 54 -5.44 -10.04 10.74
C ARG A 54 -6.09 -11.38 11.12
N SER A 55 -7.30 -11.62 10.64
CA SER A 55 -8.01 -12.91 10.84
C SER A 55 -7.22 -14.06 10.22
N TYR A 56 -6.67 -13.88 9.02
CA TYR A 56 -5.78 -14.86 8.39
C TYR A 56 -4.60 -15.22 9.30
N PHE A 57 -3.91 -14.21 9.87
CA PHE A 57 -2.83 -14.47 10.83
C PHE A 57 -3.30 -15.26 12.05
N VAL A 58 -4.45 -14.90 12.62
CA VAL A 58 -4.98 -15.60 13.82
C VAL A 58 -5.25 -17.07 13.53
N LYS A 59 -5.85 -17.37 12.37
CA LYS A 59 -6.19 -18.74 11.99
C LYS A 59 -4.96 -19.57 11.61
N THR A 60 -4.01 -18.98 10.90
CA THR A 60 -2.88 -19.74 10.31
C THR A 60 -1.58 -19.64 11.08
N GLY A 61 -1.46 -18.70 12.03
CA GLY A 61 -0.20 -18.35 12.70
C GLY A 61 0.84 -17.70 11.79
N ARG A 62 0.51 -17.44 10.50
CA ARG A 62 1.45 -16.94 9.50
C ARG A 62 1.36 -15.44 9.36
N ARG A 63 2.50 -14.78 9.55
CA ARG A 63 2.64 -13.33 9.40
C ARG A 63 2.27 -12.89 7.98
N VAL A 64 1.48 -11.80 7.90
CA VAL A 64 1.06 -11.21 6.63
C VAL A 64 2.10 -10.21 6.14
N SER A 65 2.35 -10.19 4.84
CA SER A 65 3.17 -9.18 4.16
C SER A 65 2.29 -8.06 3.64
N VAL A 66 2.62 -6.81 3.96
CA VAL A 66 1.97 -5.60 3.42
C VAL A 66 2.91 -4.98 2.40
N GLU A 67 2.54 -5.07 1.13
CA GLU A 67 3.26 -4.44 0.04
C GLU A 67 2.79 -2.99 -0.12
N TYR A 68 3.73 -2.05 -0.17
CA TYR A 68 3.44 -0.62 -0.20
C TYR A 68 4.35 0.09 -1.20
N ALA A 69 3.87 0.31 -2.43
CA ALA A 69 4.59 1.06 -3.44
C ALA A 69 4.70 2.53 -3.00
N LEU A 70 5.92 3.03 -2.88
CA LEU A 70 6.19 4.42 -2.49
C LEU A 70 6.19 5.32 -3.74
N ILE A 71 5.21 6.20 -3.80
CA ILE A 71 5.01 7.17 -4.88
C ILE A 71 5.32 8.55 -4.31
N ARG A 72 6.25 9.28 -4.98
CA ARG A 72 6.68 10.61 -4.53
C ARG A 72 5.50 11.57 -4.38
N ASP A 73 5.50 12.34 -3.28
CA ASP A 73 4.54 13.41 -2.96
C ASP A 73 3.07 12.93 -2.91
N MET A 74 2.84 11.61 -2.88
CA MET A 74 1.50 11.04 -2.85
C MET A 74 1.26 10.22 -1.58
N ASN A 75 2.02 9.15 -1.39
CA ASN A 75 1.83 8.22 -0.27
C ASN A 75 3.08 8.02 0.59
N ASP A 76 4.20 8.68 0.28
CA ASP A 76 5.51 8.55 0.91
C ASP A 76 5.75 9.51 2.10
N HIS A 77 4.74 10.31 2.45
CA HIS A 77 4.82 11.27 3.54
C HIS A 77 4.95 10.58 4.91
N ARG A 78 5.72 11.19 5.82
CA ARG A 78 5.86 10.71 7.20
C ARG A 78 4.53 10.53 7.92
N TRP A 79 3.57 11.45 7.73
CA TRP A 79 2.26 11.34 8.36
C TRP A 79 1.46 10.13 7.85
N ARG A 80 1.63 9.73 6.58
CA ARG A 80 1.01 8.51 6.04
C ARG A 80 1.66 7.24 6.61
N ALA A 81 2.98 7.25 6.81
CA ALA A 81 3.65 6.17 7.53
C ALA A 81 3.10 6.02 8.95
N LYS A 82 2.88 7.16 9.65
CA LYS A 82 2.29 7.15 10.98
C LYS A 82 0.85 6.62 10.96
N LEU A 83 0.03 7.07 10.01
CA LEU A 83 -1.34 6.58 9.85
C LEU A 83 -1.37 5.07 9.57
N LEU A 84 -0.47 4.57 8.70
CA LEU A 84 -0.31 3.14 8.46
C LEU A 84 0.06 2.39 9.75
N ALA A 85 1.02 2.91 10.50
CA ALA A 85 1.43 2.34 11.78
C ALA A 85 0.26 2.25 12.77
N ASP A 86 -0.52 3.31 12.87
CA ASP A 86 -1.68 3.38 13.76
C ASP A 86 -2.74 2.36 13.33
N GLU A 87 -3.05 2.26 12.03
CA GLU A 87 -4.01 1.27 11.50
C GLU A 87 -3.57 -0.18 11.74
N LEU A 88 -2.29 -0.47 11.57
CA LEU A 88 -1.76 -1.80 11.81
C LEU A 88 -1.73 -2.16 13.31
N ASN A 89 -1.28 -1.22 14.16
CA ASN A 89 -1.17 -1.44 15.60
C ASN A 89 -2.51 -1.51 16.32
N LYS A 90 -3.59 -0.88 15.81
CA LYS A 90 -4.97 -1.08 16.30
C LYS A 90 -5.38 -2.55 16.31
N ARG A 91 -4.81 -3.37 15.43
CA ARG A 91 -5.09 -4.80 15.28
C ARG A 91 -4.14 -5.71 16.05
N GLY A 92 -3.28 -5.11 16.89
CA GLY A 92 -2.27 -5.83 17.66
C GLY A 92 -0.90 -5.83 17.00
N ARG A 93 0.08 -6.43 17.66
CA ARG A 93 1.47 -6.45 17.21
C ARG A 93 1.88 -7.82 16.67
N GLY A 94 2.98 -7.88 15.90
CA GLY A 94 3.65 -9.12 15.50
C GLY A 94 2.98 -9.90 14.37
N TRP A 95 1.83 -9.45 13.85
CA TRP A 95 1.07 -10.16 12.82
C TRP A 95 1.45 -9.78 11.38
N VAL A 96 2.15 -8.67 11.22
CA VAL A 96 2.43 -8.06 9.91
C VAL A 96 3.91 -7.75 9.74
N HIS A 97 4.36 -7.74 8.49
CA HIS A 97 5.62 -7.18 8.03
C HIS A 97 5.32 -6.24 6.86
N VAL A 98 5.87 -5.04 6.86
CA VAL A 98 5.67 -4.08 5.77
C VAL A 98 6.87 -4.08 4.83
N ASN A 99 6.58 -4.18 3.53
CA ASN A 99 7.57 -4.10 2.45
C ASN A 99 7.31 -2.84 1.62
N PRO A 100 7.95 -1.70 1.95
CA PRO A 100 7.96 -0.57 1.05
C PRO A 100 8.72 -0.91 -0.23
N ILE A 101 8.13 -0.58 -1.37
CA ILE A 101 8.67 -0.87 -2.70
C ILE A 101 8.91 0.47 -3.38
N PRO A 102 10.16 0.87 -3.66
CA PRO A 102 10.43 2.02 -4.49
C PRO A 102 9.75 1.85 -5.86
N LEU A 103 9.03 2.88 -6.31
CA LEU A 103 8.34 2.80 -7.59
C LEU A 103 9.35 2.76 -8.73
N ASN A 104 9.25 1.74 -9.59
CA ASN A 104 10.03 1.72 -10.82
C ASN A 104 9.40 2.68 -11.83
N PRO A 105 10.18 3.61 -12.41
CA PRO A 105 9.69 4.46 -13.48
C PRO A 105 9.25 3.61 -14.67
N THR A 106 8.04 3.85 -15.17
CA THR A 106 7.57 3.24 -16.42
C THR A 106 7.44 4.31 -17.49
N PRO A 107 7.81 4.03 -18.74
CA PRO A 107 7.66 5.02 -19.82
C PRO A 107 6.22 5.53 -19.91
N GLY A 108 6.06 6.85 -19.79
CA GLY A 108 4.74 7.51 -19.84
C GLY A 108 3.97 7.51 -18.52
N SER A 109 4.52 6.98 -17.42
CA SER A 109 3.95 7.16 -16.09
C SER A 109 4.10 8.62 -15.63
N ILE A 110 3.06 9.14 -15.00
CA ILE A 110 3.05 10.43 -14.32
C ILE A 110 3.61 10.34 -12.90
N TRP A 111 3.70 9.13 -12.37
CA TRP A 111 4.20 8.87 -11.01
C TRP A 111 5.70 8.67 -11.03
N THR A 112 6.37 9.19 -10.01
CA THR A 112 7.81 9.12 -9.82
C THR A 112 8.15 8.41 -8.53
N ALA A 113 9.38 7.86 -8.49
CA ALA A 113 9.88 7.22 -7.27
C ALA A 113 10.08 8.25 -6.15
N SER A 114 9.80 7.83 -4.91
CA SER A 114 10.15 8.56 -3.70
C SER A 114 11.65 8.81 -3.62
N THR A 115 12.04 9.94 -2.99
CA THR A 115 13.45 10.20 -2.71
C THR A 115 13.98 9.23 -1.64
N PRO A 116 15.28 8.95 -1.63
CA PRO A 116 15.89 8.11 -0.59
C PRO A 116 15.59 8.61 0.83
N GLU A 117 15.55 9.93 1.04
CA GLU A 117 15.26 10.56 2.32
C GLU A 117 13.82 10.30 2.76
N ALA A 118 12.85 10.43 1.83
CA ALA A 118 11.45 10.12 2.09
C ALA A 118 11.25 8.63 2.40
N GLN A 119 11.89 7.75 1.61
CA GLN A 119 11.88 6.31 1.85
C GLN A 119 12.41 5.95 3.24
N ASN A 120 13.59 6.49 3.61
CA ASN A 120 14.19 6.26 4.92
C ASN A 120 13.31 6.79 6.05
N THR A 121 12.72 7.98 5.89
CA THR A 121 11.81 8.58 6.86
C THR A 121 10.55 7.73 7.04
N PHE A 122 9.99 7.21 5.95
CA PHE A 122 8.82 6.34 5.96
C PHE A 122 9.12 5.03 6.72
N VAL A 123 10.21 4.37 6.37
CA VAL A 123 10.66 3.12 7.01
C VAL A 123 10.94 3.33 8.50
N GLN A 124 11.72 4.36 8.84
CA GLN A 124 12.05 4.63 10.24
C GLN A 124 10.80 4.91 11.08
N THR A 125 9.82 5.62 10.52
CA THR A 125 8.55 5.89 11.21
C THR A 125 7.79 4.59 11.55
N LEU A 126 7.79 3.60 10.65
CA LEU A 126 7.17 2.30 10.91
C LEU A 126 7.96 1.47 11.93
N LEU A 127 9.30 1.46 11.84
CA LEU A 127 10.17 0.77 12.78
C LEU A 127 10.05 1.34 14.19
N ASP A 128 10.02 2.67 14.33
CA ASP A 128 9.83 3.36 15.62
C ASP A 128 8.46 3.02 16.24
N ALA A 129 7.46 2.75 15.40
CA ALA A 129 6.15 2.27 15.85
C ALA A 129 6.12 0.76 16.19
N GLY A 130 7.26 0.06 16.08
CA GLY A 130 7.40 -1.36 16.35
C GLY A 130 6.86 -2.29 15.27
N ILE A 131 6.77 -1.81 14.03
CA ILE A 131 6.33 -2.60 12.87
C ILE A 131 7.57 -3.05 12.09
N PRO A 132 7.83 -4.37 11.98
CA PRO A 132 8.90 -4.89 11.15
C PRO A 132 8.74 -4.41 9.71
N THR A 133 9.75 -3.73 9.19
CA THR A 133 9.72 -3.10 7.87
C THR A 133 11.05 -3.30 7.16
N THR A 134 11.00 -3.69 5.89
CA THR A 134 12.18 -3.85 5.04
C THR A 134 11.89 -3.28 3.66
N ILE A 135 12.69 -2.32 3.19
CA ILE A 135 12.62 -1.86 1.81
C ILE A 135 12.97 -3.01 0.88
N ARG A 136 12.10 -3.27 -0.08
CA ARG A 136 12.40 -4.24 -1.13
C ARG A 136 13.38 -3.61 -2.11
N ASP A 137 14.60 -4.16 -2.19
CA ASP A 137 15.57 -3.80 -3.22
C ASP A 137 15.03 -4.26 -4.58
N THR A 138 14.73 -3.31 -5.46
CA THR A 138 14.30 -3.59 -6.82
C THR A 138 15.52 -3.91 -7.68
N ARG A 139 16.05 -5.12 -7.54
CA ARG A 139 17.05 -5.64 -8.48
C ARG A 139 16.36 -5.84 -9.83
N GLY A 140 16.72 -5.08 -10.82
CA GLY A 140 16.15 -5.19 -12.17
C GLY A 140 15.79 -3.85 -12.82
N SER A 141 16.37 -2.74 -12.36
CA SER A 141 16.27 -1.46 -13.08
C SER A 141 16.85 -1.51 -14.50
N ASP A 142 17.69 -2.50 -14.77
CA ASP A 142 18.38 -2.66 -16.05
C ASP A 142 17.66 -3.63 -17.02
N ILE A 143 16.62 -4.29 -16.58
CA ILE A 143 15.73 -5.13 -17.38
C ILE A 143 14.30 -4.70 -17.06
N ASP A 144 13.47 -4.48 -18.08
CA ASP A 144 12.02 -4.12 -17.97
C ASP A 144 11.20 -5.19 -17.22
N GLY A 145 11.59 -5.47 -15.99
CA GLY A 145 11.09 -6.57 -15.16
C GLY A 145 9.95 -6.24 -14.21
N ALA A 146 9.21 -5.14 -14.42
CA ALA A 146 8.04 -4.84 -13.59
C ALA A 146 6.85 -5.73 -13.99
N CYS A 147 6.25 -6.40 -13.01
CA CYS A 147 5.04 -7.17 -13.21
C CYS A 147 3.95 -6.32 -13.88
N GLY A 148 3.51 -6.68 -15.08
CA GLY A 148 2.48 -5.98 -15.84
C GLY A 148 2.97 -5.11 -17.00
N GLN A 149 4.28 -4.89 -17.19
CA GLN A 149 4.79 -4.10 -18.32
C GLN A 149 4.58 -4.78 -19.67
N LEU A 150 4.59 -6.10 -19.75
CA LEU A 150 4.37 -6.87 -20.98
C LEU A 150 2.94 -6.78 -21.54
N ALA A 151 1.96 -6.33 -20.73
CA ALA A 151 0.56 -6.22 -21.16
C ALA A 151 0.16 -4.81 -21.62
N ALA A 152 1.04 -3.81 -21.50
CA ALA A 152 0.69 -2.40 -21.63
C ALA A 152 0.76 -1.84 -23.07
N GLU A 153 1.16 -2.61 -24.06
CA GLU A 153 1.27 -2.10 -25.44
C GLU A 153 -0.08 -1.92 -26.16
N VAL A 154 -1.17 -2.50 -25.66
CA VAL A 154 -2.44 -2.59 -26.42
C VAL A 154 -3.48 -1.51 -26.04
N THR A 155 -3.31 -0.73 -24.94
CA THR A 155 -4.38 0.18 -24.46
C THR A 155 -3.91 1.63 -24.23
N ARG A 156 -3.06 2.18 -25.07
CA ARG A 156 -2.32 3.44 -24.79
C ARG A 156 -3.07 4.78 -24.97
N SER A 157 -4.28 4.86 -25.47
CA SER A 157 -4.88 6.18 -25.81
C SER A 157 -5.95 6.71 -24.86
N SER A 158 -6.71 5.87 -24.18
CA SER A 158 -7.78 6.33 -23.26
C SER A 158 -7.35 6.39 -21.77
N ALA A 159 -6.39 5.59 -21.36
CA ALA A 159 -5.92 5.54 -19.97
C ALA A 159 -5.12 6.79 -19.54
N LYS A 160 -4.43 7.43 -20.50
CA LYS A 160 -3.52 8.57 -20.22
C LYS A 160 -4.24 9.83 -19.73
N ALA A 161 -5.42 10.13 -20.28
CA ALA A 161 -6.21 11.29 -19.87
C ALA A 161 -6.86 11.12 -18.50
N VAL A 162 -7.35 9.91 -18.20
CA VAL A 162 -7.96 9.58 -16.90
C VAL A 162 -6.91 9.55 -15.78
N GLN A 163 -5.71 8.99 -16.06
CA GLN A 163 -4.62 8.97 -15.10
C GLN A 163 -4.05 10.36 -14.78
N ALA A 164 -3.94 11.26 -15.77
CA ALA A 164 -3.44 12.62 -15.55
C ALA A 164 -4.38 13.44 -14.66
N ALA A 165 -5.69 13.34 -14.86
CA ALA A 165 -6.68 14.03 -14.03
C ALA A 165 -6.68 13.49 -12.59
N ALA A 166 -6.65 12.18 -12.42
CA ALA A 166 -6.60 11.54 -11.10
C ALA A 166 -5.31 11.88 -10.34
N ALA A 167 -4.16 12.00 -11.02
CA ALA A 167 -2.90 12.30 -10.35
C ALA A 167 -2.84 13.74 -9.84
N THR A 168 -3.35 14.71 -10.60
CA THR A 168 -3.39 16.10 -10.15
C THR A 168 -4.25 16.23 -8.88
N GLU A 169 -5.37 15.52 -8.81
CA GLU A 169 -6.25 15.50 -7.65
C GLU A 169 -5.60 14.77 -6.45
N LEU A 170 -4.85 13.69 -6.69
CA LEU A 170 -4.17 12.91 -5.65
C LEU A 170 -2.99 13.65 -5.02
N VAL A 171 -2.22 14.41 -5.81
CA VAL A 171 -1.13 15.27 -5.29
C VAL A 171 -1.72 16.38 -4.41
N ALA A 172 -2.86 16.98 -4.81
CA ALA A 172 -3.57 17.96 -3.98
C ALA A 172 -4.07 17.37 -2.64
N ARG A 173 -4.41 16.09 -2.58
CA ARG A 173 -4.81 15.36 -1.36
C ARG A 173 -3.62 14.87 -0.52
N GLY A 174 -2.39 14.95 -1.05
CA GLY A 174 -1.15 14.58 -0.34
C GLY A 174 -0.77 15.50 0.81
N SER A 175 -1.43 16.67 0.97
CA SER A 175 -1.23 17.57 2.09
C SER A 175 -1.79 16.99 3.40
N GLU A 176 -1.10 17.22 4.51
CA GLU A 176 -1.50 16.74 5.84
C GLU A 176 -2.92 17.21 6.16
N PRO A 177 -3.86 16.32 6.54
CA PRO A 177 -5.20 16.74 6.92
C PRO A 177 -5.12 17.63 8.18
N LYS A 178 -5.82 18.75 8.17
CA LYS A 178 -5.93 19.63 9.34
C LYS A 178 -6.56 18.82 10.49
N ARG A 179 -5.83 18.70 11.61
CA ARG A 179 -6.36 18.06 12.82
C ARG A 179 -7.70 18.72 13.17
N PRO A 180 -8.73 17.93 13.54
CA PRO A 180 -9.93 18.49 14.15
C PRO A 180 -9.49 19.32 15.37
N LYS A 181 -9.97 20.55 15.50
CA LYS A 181 -9.76 21.36 16.71
C LYS A 181 -10.35 20.57 17.87
N GLU A 182 -9.53 20.22 18.84
CA GLU A 182 -9.99 19.71 20.14
C GLU A 182 -11.02 20.70 20.67
N VAL A 183 -12.26 20.24 20.79
CA VAL A 183 -13.30 20.95 21.52
C VAL A 183 -13.00 20.69 22.98
N LEU A 184 -12.30 21.65 23.61
CA LEU A 184 -12.16 21.72 25.07
C LEU A 184 -13.57 21.79 25.65
N ARG A 185 -13.94 20.76 26.37
CA ARG A 185 -15.01 20.79 27.39
C ARG A 185 -14.37 20.74 28.76
#